data_fec4aaa46447b19a5736fec803bf559f
#
_entry.id   fec4aaa46447b19a5736fec803bf559f
#
_cell.length_a   1.000
_cell.length_b   1.000
_cell.length_c   1.000
_cell.angle_alpha   90.00
_cell.angle_beta   90.00
_cell.angle_gamma   90.00
#
_symmetry.space_group_name_H-M   'P 1'
#
loop_
_entity.id
_entity.type
_entity.pdbx_description
1 polymer ?
#
loop_
_entity_poly.entity_id
_entity_poly.type
_entity_poly.pdbx_seq_one_letter_code
_entity_poly.pdbx_strand_id
1 'polypeptide(L)'
;MSQPRLEQSGNRCLMWSRICRWRVATCWLTAFVIFYPQVAISADQMQTPPVSASTSPFELPPWPGLITGPTWRIGGYLGALSHQGFINIVLVHPFQTTLEPDYLADIHAVYTAYRFASLPLDIEIEGGFAQRFGQNRQSEFDLIPISRWKWFPWNNLIYTNFRLGLLGASYVTGISQWEIQNSHDNKGSRYLNFLVPEFTFSSSPDSPWEVFIRVHHRSGIFGLIDGVQGGSNYLSVGARFVIQ
;
A
#
# COMPACT_ATOMS: atom_id res chain seq x y z
N MET A 1 46.72 42.54 -36.41
CA MET A 1 46.94 42.15 -35.00
C MET A 1 46.08 40.91 -34.71
N SER A 2 46.79 39.88 -34.47
CA SER A 2 46.39 38.45 -34.47
C SER A 2 45.52 38.07 -33.31
N GLN A 3 44.44 37.32 -33.56
CA GLN A 3 43.71 36.51 -32.61
C GLN A 3 44.40 35.16 -32.44
N PRO A 4 44.49 34.61 -31.24
CA PRO A 4 44.88 33.22 -31.04
C PRO A 4 43.64 32.30 -31.01
N ARG A 5 43.75 31.25 -31.75
CA ARG A 5 42.93 30.03 -31.85
C ARG A 5 43.07 29.26 -30.54
N LEU A 6 41.95 28.84 -29.94
CA LEU A 6 41.98 27.83 -28.87
C LEU A 6 41.41 26.51 -29.42
N GLU A 7 42.22 25.50 -29.20
CA GLU A 7 42.09 24.14 -29.65
C GLU A 7 40.92 23.39 -29.02
N GLN A 8 40.27 22.61 -29.88
CA GLN A 8 39.40 21.50 -29.45
C GLN A 8 40.29 20.35 -28.97
N SER A 9 40.03 19.90 -27.79
CA SER A 9 40.55 18.62 -27.30
C SER A 9 39.52 17.98 -26.40
N GLY A 10 39.03 16.84 -26.83
CA GLY A 10 38.82 15.68 -26.00
C GLY A 10 37.40 15.19 -25.78
N ASN A 11 36.66 14.82 -26.80
CA ASN A 11 35.58 13.84 -26.69
C ASN A 11 36.16 12.43 -26.69
N ARG A 12 36.34 11.81 -25.53
CA ARG A 12 36.39 10.34 -25.34
C ARG A 12 36.21 10.04 -23.86
N CYS A 13 35.00 9.70 -23.43
CA CYS A 13 34.70 8.78 -22.33
C CYS A 13 33.22 8.89 -21.93
N LEU A 14 32.32 8.39 -22.71
CA LEU A 14 30.92 8.15 -22.29
C LEU A 14 30.33 7.04 -23.15
N MET A 15 30.82 5.82 -22.97
CA MET A 15 30.21 4.66 -23.62
C MET A 15 30.40 3.35 -22.82
N TRP A 16 30.23 3.41 -21.50
CA TRP A 16 30.32 2.19 -20.67
C TRP A 16 29.40 2.19 -19.43
N SER A 17 28.21 2.79 -19.48
CA SER A 17 27.28 2.75 -18.34
C SER A 17 25.86 2.25 -18.63
N ARG A 18 25.63 1.56 -19.77
CA ARG A 18 24.27 1.11 -20.12
C ARG A 18 23.99 -0.39 -20.06
N ILE A 19 24.90 -1.25 -19.55
CA ILE A 19 24.70 -2.71 -19.59
C ILE A 19 24.55 -3.37 -18.20
N CYS A 20 24.51 -2.62 -17.11
CA CYS A 20 24.50 -3.25 -15.78
C CYS A 20 23.23 -3.02 -14.94
N ARG A 21 22.09 -2.63 -15.53
CA ARG A 21 20.86 -2.32 -14.77
C ARG A 21 19.70 -3.29 -14.89
N TRP A 22 19.87 -4.44 -15.57
CA TRP A 22 18.73 -5.36 -15.83
C TRP A 22 18.83 -6.74 -15.17
N ARG A 23 19.71 -6.96 -14.18
CA ARG A 23 19.86 -8.28 -13.55
C ARG A 23 19.48 -8.38 -12.08
N VAL A 24 18.89 -7.38 -11.45
CA VAL A 24 18.53 -7.44 -10.02
C VAL A 24 17.02 -7.60 -9.80
N ALA A 25 16.17 -7.45 -10.82
CA ALA A 25 14.71 -7.48 -10.65
C ALA A 25 14.06 -8.88 -10.69
N THR A 26 14.81 -9.96 -10.98
CA THR A 26 14.23 -11.31 -11.15
C THR A 26 14.48 -12.27 -9.97
N CYS A 27 15.14 -11.85 -8.90
CA CYS A 27 15.54 -12.76 -7.82
C CYS A 27 14.67 -12.69 -6.54
N TRP A 28 13.67 -11.85 -6.45
CA TRP A 28 12.89 -11.66 -5.20
C TRP A 28 11.44 -12.17 -5.23
N LEU A 29 10.97 -12.69 -6.36
CA LEU A 29 9.61 -13.25 -6.47
C LEU A 29 9.53 -14.76 -6.17
N THR A 30 10.67 -15.43 -5.95
CA THR A 30 10.70 -16.89 -5.69
C THR A 30 11.02 -17.27 -4.24
N ALA A 31 11.19 -16.33 -3.32
CA ALA A 31 11.59 -16.60 -1.94
C ALA A 31 10.43 -16.74 -0.93
N PHE A 32 9.15 -16.71 -1.38
CA PHE A 32 7.99 -16.87 -0.47
C PHE A 32 7.34 -18.26 -0.53
N VAL A 33 7.92 -19.21 -1.24
CA VAL A 33 7.46 -20.61 -1.24
C VAL A 33 8.65 -21.46 -0.81
N ILE A 34 8.45 -22.28 0.21
CA ILE A 34 9.30 -23.36 0.75
C ILE A 34 10.03 -22.96 2.05
N PHE A 35 9.30 -23.07 3.17
CA PHE A 35 9.83 -23.65 4.39
C PHE A 35 8.74 -24.57 4.99
N TYR A 36 8.66 -25.80 4.47
CA TYR A 36 8.03 -26.90 5.17
C TYR A 36 9.14 -27.77 5.80
N PRO A 37 9.20 -27.94 7.12
CA PRO A 37 10.06 -28.95 7.72
C PRO A 37 9.49 -30.33 7.35
N GLN A 38 10.27 -31.14 6.65
CA GLN A 38 10.00 -32.56 6.45
C GLN A 38 10.21 -33.27 7.78
N VAL A 39 9.13 -33.61 8.46
CA VAL A 39 9.18 -34.54 9.58
C VAL A 39 9.12 -35.95 8.98
N ALA A 40 10.22 -36.69 9.09
CA ALA A 40 10.27 -38.11 8.76
C ALA A 40 9.43 -38.86 9.81
N ILE A 41 8.32 -39.44 9.38
CA ILE A 41 7.52 -40.36 10.21
C ILE A 41 8.03 -41.77 10.02
N SER A 42 8.55 -42.35 11.10
CA SER A 42 8.89 -43.76 11.19
C SER A 42 7.62 -44.59 11.19
N ALA A 43 7.56 -45.57 10.29
CA ALA A 43 6.47 -46.54 10.20
C ALA A 43 6.66 -47.64 11.25
N ASP A 44 6.07 -47.45 12.42
CA ASP A 44 5.70 -48.58 13.29
C ASP A 44 4.69 -48.12 14.36
N GLN A 45 3.48 -48.59 14.23
CA GLN A 45 2.43 -48.91 15.19
C GLN A 45 1.03 -48.70 14.55
N MET A 46 0.58 -49.81 13.99
CA MET A 46 -0.78 -49.95 13.48
C MET A 46 -1.71 -50.28 14.63
N GLN A 47 -2.24 -49.27 15.31
CA GLN A 47 -3.42 -49.38 16.14
C GLN A 47 -4.39 -48.29 15.69
N THR A 48 -5.51 -48.70 15.10
CA THR A 48 -6.62 -47.82 14.73
C THR A 48 -7.34 -47.32 15.99
N PRO A 49 -7.19 -46.05 16.37
CA PRO A 49 -8.12 -45.43 17.32
C PRO A 49 -9.43 -45.10 16.61
N PRO A 50 -10.56 -44.96 17.36
CA PRO A 50 -11.83 -44.60 16.77
C PRO A 50 -11.71 -43.30 15.98
N VAL A 51 -12.39 -43.25 14.82
CA VAL A 51 -12.44 -42.08 13.94
C VAL A 51 -12.98 -40.88 14.72
N SER A 52 -12.06 -40.20 15.38
CA SER A 52 -12.25 -38.83 15.81
C SER A 52 -12.12 -37.98 14.54
N ALA A 53 -13.13 -37.16 14.27
CA ALA A 53 -13.17 -36.27 13.12
C ALA A 53 -11.82 -35.59 12.94
N SER A 54 -11.18 -35.82 11.78
CA SER A 54 -9.91 -35.21 11.38
C SER A 54 -10.08 -33.68 11.40
N THR A 55 -9.61 -33.03 12.44
CA THR A 55 -9.38 -31.60 12.42
C THR A 55 -8.22 -31.36 11.44
N SER A 56 -8.57 -30.83 10.26
CA SER A 56 -7.59 -30.34 9.31
C SER A 56 -6.65 -29.37 10.03
N PRO A 57 -5.30 -29.46 9.87
CA PRO A 57 -4.38 -28.48 10.45
C PRO A 57 -4.56 -27.06 9.89
N PHE A 58 -5.51 -26.89 8.98
CA PHE A 58 -5.98 -25.61 8.42
C PHE A 58 -7.40 -25.21 8.87
N GLU A 59 -7.94 -25.77 9.94
CA GLU A 59 -9.11 -25.14 10.55
C GLU A 59 -8.68 -23.78 11.10
N LEU A 60 -8.96 -22.76 10.32
CA LEU A 60 -8.94 -21.38 10.80
C LEU A 60 -9.87 -21.34 12.01
N PRO A 61 -9.44 -20.78 13.16
CA PRO A 61 -10.30 -20.70 14.33
C PRO A 61 -11.62 -20.07 13.93
N PRO A 62 -12.77 -20.54 14.45
CA PRO A 62 -14.05 -19.93 14.15
C PRO A 62 -13.96 -18.45 14.50
N TRP A 63 -14.13 -17.61 13.48
CA TRP A 63 -14.05 -16.15 13.65
C TRP A 63 -15.20 -15.73 14.58
N PRO A 64 -14.89 -15.22 15.80
CA PRO A 64 -15.93 -14.68 16.64
C PRO A 64 -16.50 -13.43 15.94
N GLY A 65 -17.81 -13.42 15.70
CA GLY A 65 -18.52 -12.25 15.21
C GLY A 65 -18.39 -11.99 13.71
N LEU A 66 -18.91 -12.92 12.89
CA LEU A 66 -19.33 -12.54 11.53
C LEU A 66 -20.44 -11.50 11.70
N ILE A 67 -20.08 -10.23 11.59
CA ILE A 67 -21.08 -9.17 11.43
C ILE A 67 -21.79 -9.48 10.11
N THR A 68 -22.99 -10.02 10.20
CA THR A 68 -23.83 -10.31 9.05
C THR A 68 -24.43 -9.01 8.57
N GLY A 69 -24.05 -8.56 7.39
CA GLY A 69 -24.59 -7.36 6.77
C GLY A 69 -23.52 -6.30 6.42
N PRO A 70 -23.91 -5.29 5.68
CA PRO A 70 -23.03 -4.17 5.33
C PRO A 70 -22.62 -3.41 6.58
N THR A 71 -21.34 -3.12 6.71
CA THR A 71 -20.80 -2.33 7.81
C THR A 71 -20.21 -1.05 7.26
N TRP A 72 -20.65 0.07 7.79
CA TRP A 72 -20.08 1.36 7.51
C TRP A 72 -19.04 1.74 8.56
N ARG A 73 -17.96 2.36 8.11
CA ARG A 73 -16.97 3.02 8.97
C ARG A 73 -16.75 4.44 8.46
N ILE A 74 -16.57 5.35 9.40
CA ILE A 74 -16.14 6.72 9.11
C ILE A 74 -14.82 6.96 9.81
N GLY A 75 -13.91 7.64 9.16
CA GLY A 75 -12.61 7.95 9.75
C GLY A 75 -11.96 9.16 9.13
N GLY A 76 -10.74 9.40 9.57
CA GLY A 76 -9.88 10.42 9.02
C GLY A 76 -8.43 10.13 9.35
N TYR A 77 -7.54 10.79 8.63
CA TYR A 77 -6.10 10.67 8.83
C TYR A 77 -5.37 11.98 8.53
N LEU A 78 -4.19 12.07 9.08
CA LEU A 78 -3.23 13.10 8.77
C LEU A 78 -2.01 12.46 8.13
N GLY A 79 -1.47 13.08 7.09
CA GLY A 79 -0.30 12.61 6.35
C GLY A 79 0.72 13.70 6.12
N ALA A 80 1.98 13.29 6.00
CA ALA A 80 3.07 14.14 5.56
C ALA A 80 3.68 13.59 4.26
N LEU A 81 4.00 14.48 3.34
CA LEU A 81 4.56 14.12 2.04
C LEU A 81 5.95 13.50 2.25
N SER A 82 6.19 12.38 1.61
CA SER A 82 7.49 11.72 1.59
C SER A 82 8.27 12.11 0.33
N HIS A 83 9.54 12.44 0.51
CA HIS A 83 10.47 12.63 -0.61
C HIS A 83 10.75 11.33 -1.36
N GLN A 84 10.57 10.18 -0.72
CA GLN A 84 10.92 8.89 -1.29
C GLN A 84 9.82 8.32 -2.16
N GLY A 85 10.23 7.54 -3.18
CA GLY A 85 9.32 6.79 -4.03
C GLY A 85 8.57 5.69 -3.26
N PHE A 86 7.38 5.35 -3.74
CA PHE A 86 6.46 4.39 -3.11
C PHE A 86 7.12 3.05 -2.74
N ILE A 87 7.89 2.46 -3.65
CA ILE A 87 8.57 1.17 -3.42
C ILE A 87 9.56 1.26 -2.25
N ASN A 88 10.28 2.39 -2.14
CA ASN A 88 11.23 2.58 -1.05
C ASN A 88 10.52 2.66 0.30
N ILE A 89 9.38 3.38 0.38
CA ILE A 89 8.60 3.51 1.61
C ILE A 89 8.02 2.17 2.04
N VAL A 90 7.47 1.39 1.10
CA VAL A 90 6.69 0.19 1.45
C VAL A 90 7.57 -1.05 1.63
N LEU A 91 8.64 -1.21 0.81
CA LEU A 91 9.39 -2.47 0.73
C LEU A 91 10.85 -2.37 1.13
N VAL A 92 11.51 -1.22 0.89
CA VAL A 92 12.98 -1.17 1.02
C VAL A 92 13.40 -0.54 2.35
N HIS A 93 12.85 0.62 2.68
CA HIS A 93 13.23 1.38 3.88
C HIS A 93 12.00 2.02 4.54
N PRO A 94 11.08 1.23 5.11
CA PRO A 94 9.80 1.74 5.63
C PRO A 94 9.95 2.73 6.79
N PHE A 95 11.10 2.76 7.48
CA PHE A 95 11.33 3.64 8.63
C PHE A 95 12.37 4.74 8.37
N GLN A 96 12.89 4.86 7.13
CA GLN A 96 13.90 5.85 6.76
C GLN A 96 13.35 6.87 5.76
N THR A 97 12.21 7.44 6.07
CA THR A 97 11.53 8.39 5.19
C THR A 97 11.88 9.82 5.57
N THR A 98 12.34 10.61 4.60
CA THR A 98 12.44 12.06 4.73
C THR A 98 11.10 12.69 4.41
N LEU A 99 10.54 13.44 5.36
CA LEU A 99 9.27 14.13 5.20
C LEU A 99 9.49 15.55 4.72
N GLU A 100 8.64 15.97 3.80
CA GLU A 100 8.59 17.34 3.27
C GLU A 100 7.53 18.16 4.02
N PRO A 101 7.65 19.50 4.09
CA PRO A 101 6.68 20.36 4.75
C PRO A 101 5.41 20.57 3.91
N ASP A 102 4.82 19.47 3.49
CA ASP A 102 3.55 19.39 2.76
C ASP A 102 2.68 18.32 3.42
N TYR A 103 1.48 18.68 3.83
CA TYR A 103 0.63 17.86 4.69
C TYR A 103 -0.71 17.58 4.02
N LEU A 104 -1.37 16.53 4.48
CA LEU A 104 -2.69 16.11 4.03
C LEU A 104 -3.57 15.81 5.24
N ALA A 105 -4.79 16.28 5.24
CA ALA A 105 -5.85 15.88 6.16
C ALA A 105 -7.01 15.30 5.35
N ASP A 106 -7.49 14.14 5.75
CA ASP A 106 -8.56 13.39 5.07
C ASP A 106 -9.68 13.02 6.02
N ILE A 107 -10.89 13.00 5.46
CA ILE A 107 -12.07 12.34 6.02
C ILE A 107 -12.62 11.36 4.99
N HIS A 108 -12.96 10.14 5.43
CA HIS A 108 -13.43 9.09 4.51
C HIS A 108 -14.51 8.22 5.14
N ALA A 109 -15.32 7.62 4.26
CA ALA A 109 -16.27 6.57 4.59
C ALA A 109 -15.88 5.28 3.89
N VAL A 110 -16.05 4.17 4.61
CA VAL A 110 -15.79 2.81 4.13
C VAL A 110 -17.06 1.99 4.22
N TYR A 111 -17.39 1.33 3.13
CA TYR A 111 -18.50 0.37 3.06
C TYR A 111 -17.94 -1.03 2.81
N THR A 112 -18.27 -1.99 3.67
CA THR A 112 -17.94 -3.40 3.45
C THR A 112 -18.96 -3.99 2.47
N ALA A 113 -18.54 -4.16 1.22
CA ALA A 113 -19.39 -4.61 0.11
C ALA A 113 -19.56 -6.13 0.09
N TYR A 114 -18.51 -6.88 0.47
CA TYR A 114 -18.57 -8.35 0.45
C TYR A 114 -17.67 -8.95 1.53
N ARG A 115 -18.09 -10.07 2.12
CA ARG A 115 -17.33 -10.88 3.09
C ARG A 115 -17.24 -12.31 2.60
N PHE A 116 -16.02 -12.84 2.55
CA PHE A 116 -15.83 -14.25 2.20
C PHE A 116 -16.09 -15.12 3.42
N ALA A 117 -16.96 -16.15 3.26
CA ALA A 117 -17.29 -17.05 4.35
C ALA A 117 -16.14 -18.01 4.72
N SER A 118 -15.29 -18.36 3.73
CA SER A 118 -14.20 -19.33 3.88
C SER A 118 -12.81 -18.70 3.97
N LEU A 119 -12.70 -17.39 3.87
CA LEU A 119 -11.43 -16.66 3.91
C LEU A 119 -11.52 -15.47 4.86
N PRO A 120 -10.45 -15.12 5.55
CA PRO A 120 -10.39 -13.91 6.38
C PRO A 120 -10.25 -12.65 5.53
N LEU A 121 -11.09 -12.51 4.50
CA LEU A 121 -11.02 -11.47 3.49
C LEU A 121 -12.37 -10.77 3.35
N ASP A 122 -12.34 -9.45 3.38
CA ASP A 122 -13.46 -8.58 3.02
C ASP A 122 -13.10 -7.73 1.80
N ILE A 123 -14.11 -7.39 1.01
CA ILE A 123 -14.01 -6.36 -0.04
C ILE A 123 -14.75 -5.14 0.46
N GLU A 124 -14.06 -4.02 0.42
CA GLU A 124 -14.53 -2.72 0.87
C GLU A 124 -14.51 -1.71 -0.28
N ILE A 125 -15.34 -0.68 -0.18
CA ILE A 125 -15.29 0.51 -1.02
C ILE A 125 -15.05 1.69 -0.09
N GLU A 126 -14.00 2.46 -0.34
CA GLU A 126 -13.66 3.66 0.41
C GLU A 126 -13.81 4.88 -0.49
N GLY A 127 -14.53 5.89 0.01
CA GLY A 127 -14.62 7.21 -0.60
C GLY A 127 -14.14 8.26 0.38
N GLY A 128 -13.27 9.17 -0.07
CA GLY A 128 -12.61 10.17 0.76
C GLY A 128 -12.61 11.57 0.17
N PHE A 129 -12.46 12.53 1.07
CA PHE A 129 -12.16 13.92 0.77
C PHE A 129 -10.93 14.32 1.57
N ALA A 130 -9.89 14.75 0.86
CA ALA A 130 -8.66 15.23 1.48
C ALA A 130 -8.39 16.69 1.14
N GLN A 131 -7.80 17.40 2.09
CA GLN A 131 -7.26 18.74 1.89
C GLN A 131 -5.75 18.67 2.07
N ARG A 132 -5.01 19.13 1.06
CA ARG A 132 -3.57 19.30 1.11
C ARG A 132 -3.21 20.70 1.58
N PHE A 133 -2.12 20.79 2.37
CA PHE A 133 -1.60 22.02 2.97
C PHE A 133 -0.11 22.12 2.70
N GLY A 134 0.39 23.34 2.53
CA GLY A 134 1.80 23.58 2.22
C GLY A 134 1.95 24.15 0.82
N GLN A 135 2.96 23.72 0.10
CA GLN A 135 3.26 24.20 -1.25
C GLN A 135 2.23 23.73 -2.30
N ASN A 136 1.60 22.57 -2.06
CA ASN A 136 0.61 21.96 -2.96
C ASN A 136 -0.80 22.06 -2.38
N ARG A 137 -1.25 23.28 -2.06
CA ARG A 137 -2.55 23.50 -1.48
C ARG A 137 -3.69 23.24 -2.48
N GLN A 138 -4.41 22.13 -2.27
CA GLN A 138 -5.52 21.71 -3.12
C GLN A 138 -6.44 20.72 -2.41
N SER A 139 -7.67 20.60 -2.88
CA SER A 139 -8.61 19.57 -2.42
C SER A 139 -8.51 18.34 -3.31
N GLU A 140 -8.73 17.18 -2.73
CA GLU A 140 -8.64 15.87 -3.37
C GLU A 140 -9.89 15.04 -3.06
N PHE A 141 -10.36 14.28 -4.04
CA PHE A 141 -11.51 13.37 -3.92
C PHE A 141 -11.06 12.00 -4.38
N ASP A 142 -11.26 11.01 -3.51
CA ASP A 142 -10.79 9.65 -3.72
C ASP A 142 -11.91 8.63 -3.68
N LEU A 143 -11.80 7.61 -4.53
CA LEU A 143 -12.67 6.44 -4.53
C LEU A 143 -11.87 5.20 -4.87
N ILE A 144 -11.94 4.16 -4.02
CA ILE A 144 -11.11 2.98 -4.20
C ILE A 144 -11.78 1.71 -3.67
N PRO A 145 -11.77 0.61 -4.44
CA PRO A 145 -12.04 -0.73 -3.93
C PRO A 145 -10.82 -1.25 -3.17
N ILE A 146 -11.05 -1.84 -1.99
CA ILE A 146 -10.01 -2.30 -1.07
C ILE A 146 -10.29 -3.75 -0.69
N SER A 147 -9.26 -4.58 -0.71
CA SER A 147 -9.25 -5.89 -0.07
C SER A 147 -8.73 -5.75 1.36
N ARG A 148 -9.48 -6.27 2.35
CA ARG A 148 -9.09 -6.29 3.77
C ARG A 148 -8.81 -7.73 4.18
N TRP A 149 -7.54 -8.03 4.45
CA TRP A 149 -7.10 -9.30 5.03
C TRP A 149 -7.12 -9.20 6.56
N LYS A 150 -7.83 -10.12 7.24
CA LYS A 150 -8.14 -10.02 8.68
C LYS A 150 -7.37 -11.00 9.57
N TRP A 151 -6.49 -11.82 9.02
CA TRP A 151 -5.80 -12.83 9.79
C TRP A 151 -4.30 -12.57 9.86
N PHE A 152 -3.78 -12.54 11.11
CA PHE A 152 -2.35 -12.52 11.42
C PHE A 152 -2.08 -13.42 12.62
N PRO A 153 -0.88 -14.08 12.72
CA PRO A 153 -0.57 -15.01 13.81
C PRO A 153 -0.63 -14.39 15.21
N TRP A 154 -0.53 -13.07 15.32
CA TRP A 154 -0.52 -12.31 16.57
C TRP A 154 -1.84 -11.60 16.88
N ASN A 155 -2.93 -11.93 16.19
CA ASN A 155 -4.23 -11.29 16.41
C ASN A 155 -4.84 -11.56 17.80
N ASN A 156 -4.28 -12.49 18.56
CA ASN A 156 -4.61 -12.69 19.97
C ASN A 156 -4.00 -11.63 20.91
N LEU A 157 -2.98 -10.88 20.47
CA LEU A 157 -2.34 -9.81 21.22
C LEU A 157 -2.88 -8.45 20.82
N ILE A 158 -2.88 -8.19 19.53
CA ILE A 158 -3.42 -6.98 18.90
C ILE A 158 -4.09 -7.37 17.60
N TYR A 159 -5.36 -7.05 17.47
CA TYR A 159 -6.10 -7.38 16.26
C TYR A 159 -5.63 -6.51 15.11
N THR A 160 -4.99 -7.15 14.15
CA THR A 160 -4.34 -6.50 13.00
C THR A 160 -5.04 -6.89 11.72
N ASN A 161 -5.25 -5.93 10.82
CA ASN A 161 -5.65 -6.21 9.45
C ASN A 161 -4.69 -5.53 8.47
N PHE A 162 -4.61 -6.07 7.27
CA PHE A 162 -3.96 -5.43 6.14
C PHE A 162 -4.99 -5.07 5.10
N ARG A 163 -5.03 -3.81 4.68
CA ARG A 163 -5.92 -3.28 3.65
C ARG A 163 -5.09 -2.86 2.45
N LEU A 164 -5.52 -3.29 1.26
CA LEU A 164 -4.82 -2.99 0.02
C LEU A 164 -5.83 -2.59 -1.06
N GLY A 165 -5.75 -1.35 -1.49
CA GLY A 165 -6.41 -0.83 -2.68
C GLY A 165 -5.37 -0.54 -3.75
N LEU A 166 -5.50 -1.14 -4.93
CA LEU A 166 -4.53 -1.01 -6.02
C LEU A 166 -4.97 -0.05 -7.12
N LEU A 167 -6.27 -0.08 -7.43
CA LEU A 167 -6.84 0.64 -8.57
C LEU A 167 -7.99 1.50 -8.09
N GLY A 168 -7.68 2.69 -7.66
CA GLY A 168 -8.63 3.73 -7.28
C GLY A 168 -8.55 4.94 -8.19
N ALA A 169 -9.49 5.83 -8.01
CA ALA A 169 -9.54 7.13 -8.68
C ALA A 169 -9.24 8.22 -7.67
N SER A 170 -8.32 9.12 -7.99
CA SER A 170 -8.08 10.34 -7.26
C SER A 170 -8.17 11.55 -8.18
N TYR A 171 -8.99 12.52 -7.81
CA TYR A 171 -9.14 13.79 -8.51
C TYR A 171 -8.72 14.93 -7.60
N VAL A 172 -7.89 15.85 -8.11
CA VAL A 172 -7.43 17.05 -7.41
C VAL A 172 -7.91 18.32 -8.11
N THR A 173 -8.21 19.34 -7.33
CA THR A 173 -8.69 20.65 -7.85
C THR A 173 -7.60 21.47 -8.55
N GLY A 174 -6.33 21.18 -8.26
CA GLY A 174 -5.15 21.78 -8.88
C GLY A 174 -4.12 20.72 -9.24
N ILE A 175 -3.23 20.96 -10.21
CA ILE A 175 -2.14 20.05 -10.51
C ILE A 175 -0.99 20.31 -9.53
N SER A 176 -0.52 19.27 -8.86
CA SER A 176 0.55 19.35 -7.88
C SER A 176 1.90 19.68 -8.55
N GLN A 177 2.55 20.76 -8.09
CA GLN A 177 3.90 21.10 -8.55
C GLN A 177 4.91 20.03 -8.14
N TRP A 178 4.73 19.39 -6.98
CA TRP A 178 5.53 18.26 -6.55
C TRP A 178 5.45 17.09 -7.53
N GLU A 179 4.22 16.72 -7.94
CA GLU A 179 4.01 15.62 -8.90
C GLU A 179 4.65 15.93 -10.25
N ILE A 180 4.60 17.19 -10.72
CA ILE A 180 5.28 17.63 -11.94
C ILE A 180 6.80 17.50 -11.80
N GLN A 181 7.37 18.06 -10.73
CA GLN A 181 8.82 18.11 -10.52
C GLN A 181 9.44 16.72 -10.29
N ASN A 182 8.68 15.80 -9.70
CA ASN A 182 9.11 14.44 -9.42
C ASN A 182 8.62 13.41 -10.47
N SER A 183 8.05 13.87 -11.56
CA SER A 183 7.71 13.07 -12.73
C SER A 183 8.89 13.04 -13.71
N HIS A 184 9.17 11.88 -14.30
CA HIS A 184 10.24 11.72 -15.29
C HIS A 184 10.05 12.58 -16.56
N ASP A 185 8.82 12.96 -16.85
CA ASP A 185 8.43 13.71 -18.05
C ASP A 185 7.94 15.13 -17.72
N ASN A 186 8.09 15.60 -16.48
CA ASN A 186 7.62 16.89 -15.98
C ASN A 186 6.12 17.13 -16.23
N LYS A 187 5.33 16.06 -16.20
CA LYS A 187 3.88 16.11 -16.34
C LYS A 187 3.18 15.86 -15.01
N GLY A 188 2.01 16.47 -14.86
CA GLY A 188 1.08 16.22 -13.78
C GLY A 188 -0.33 16.13 -14.32
N SER A 189 -1.23 15.49 -13.59
CA SER A 189 -2.64 15.38 -13.96
C SER A 189 -3.54 15.62 -12.74
N ARG A 190 -4.73 16.14 -13.00
CA ARG A 190 -5.77 16.22 -11.96
C ARG A 190 -6.34 14.86 -11.62
N TYR A 191 -6.31 13.94 -12.56
CA TYR A 191 -6.84 12.60 -12.40
C TYR A 191 -5.71 11.58 -12.44
N LEU A 192 -5.47 10.89 -11.33
CA LEU A 192 -4.45 9.85 -11.21
C LEU A 192 -5.02 8.62 -10.51
N ASN A 193 -4.28 7.52 -10.57
CA ASN A 193 -4.59 6.33 -9.78
C ASN A 193 -4.35 6.58 -8.30
N PHE A 194 -5.29 6.15 -7.48
CA PHE A 194 -5.16 6.10 -6.03
C PHE A 194 -4.82 4.68 -5.59
N LEU A 195 -3.78 4.53 -4.76
CA LEU A 195 -3.30 3.26 -4.23
C LEU A 195 -3.05 3.40 -2.73
N VAL A 196 -3.51 2.43 -1.95
CA VAL A 196 -3.44 2.46 -0.49
C VAL A 196 -3.03 1.10 0.06
N PRO A 197 -1.78 0.90 0.48
CA PRO A 197 -1.42 -0.12 1.47
C PRO A 197 -1.62 0.46 2.87
N GLU A 198 -2.28 -0.31 3.75
CA GLU A 198 -2.62 0.12 5.10
C GLU A 198 -2.59 -1.04 6.08
N PHE A 199 -2.01 -0.82 7.26
CA PHE A 199 -2.20 -1.67 8.42
C PHE A 199 -3.14 -1.03 9.42
N THR A 200 -4.15 -1.77 9.88
CA THR A 200 -5.07 -1.36 10.94
C THR A 200 -4.85 -2.15 12.20
N PHE A 201 -5.07 -1.52 13.33
CA PHE A 201 -4.92 -2.11 14.66
C PHE A 201 -6.12 -1.77 15.52
N SER A 202 -6.63 -2.76 16.26
CA SER A 202 -7.69 -2.59 17.25
C SER A 202 -7.49 -3.55 18.42
N SER A 203 -8.22 -3.36 19.51
CA SER A 203 -8.15 -4.22 20.71
C SER A 203 -8.77 -5.60 20.48
N SER A 204 -9.77 -5.70 19.61
CA SER A 204 -10.49 -6.93 19.27
C SER A 204 -11.15 -6.80 17.90
N PRO A 205 -11.61 -7.92 17.29
CA PRO A 205 -12.36 -7.88 16.02
C PRO A 205 -13.66 -7.08 16.13
N ASP A 206 -14.28 -7.01 17.32
CA ASP A 206 -15.55 -6.31 17.57
C ASP A 206 -15.34 -4.88 18.09
N SER A 207 -14.11 -4.40 18.14
CA SER A 207 -13.82 -3.04 18.57
C SER A 207 -14.52 -2.03 17.64
N PRO A 208 -15.25 -1.03 18.20
CA PRO A 208 -15.84 0.03 17.40
C PRO A 208 -14.79 0.98 16.82
N TRP A 209 -13.56 0.94 17.32
CA TRP A 209 -12.45 1.79 16.90
C TRP A 209 -11.30 0.97 16.31
N GLU A 210 -10.72 1.48 15.25
CA GLU A 210 -9.44 1.04 14.72
C GLU A 210 -8.54 2.25 14.46
N VAL A 211 -7.24 2.12 14.78
CA VAL A 211 -6.20 3.05 14.36
C VAL A 211 -5.44 2.45 13.19
N PHE A 212 -4.85 3.27 12.35
CA PHE A 212 -4.14 2.76 11.19
C PHE A 212 -2.94 3.61 10.78
N ILE A 213 -2.03 2.97 10.06
CA ILE A 213 -0.97 3.61 9.30
C ILE A 213 -1.16 3.25 7.83
N ARG A 214 -1.02 4.24 6.94
CA ARG A 214 -1.16 4.04 5.48
C ARG A 214 -0.18 4.87 4.68
N VAL A 215 0.07 4.43 3.46
CA VAL A 215 0.63 5.28 2.43
C VAL A 215 -0.51 5.69 1.50
N HIS A 216 -0.81 6.98 1.48
CA HIS A 216 -1.72 7.59 0.51
C HIS A 216 -0.90 7.89 -0.75
N HIS A 217 -1.06 7.05 -1.78
CA HIS A 217 -0.26 7.13 -3.00
C HIS A 217 -1.11 7.50 -4.20
N ARG A 218 -0.68 8.54 -4.91
CA ARG A 218 -1.20 8.90 -6.24
C ARG A 218 -0.14 8.69 -7.29
N SER A 219 -0.50 8.10 -8.44
CA SER A 219 0.45 7.95 -9.56
C SER A 219 -0.24 7.77 -10.90
N GLY A 220 0.51 8.07 -11.97
CA GLY A 220 0.07 7.84 -13.33
C GLY A 220 0.27 6.40 -13.84
N ILE A 221 0.59 5.42 -12.95
CA ILE A 221 0.86 4.01 -13.29
C ILE A 221 1.84 3.90 -14.47
N PHE A 222 3.06 4.38 -14.27
CA PHE A 222 4.13 4.33 -15.29
C PHE A 222 3.78 5.01 -16.62
N GLY A 223 2.93 6.04 -16.60
CA GLY A 223 2.50 6.77 -17.78
C GLY A 223 1.18 6.29 -18.41
N LEU A 224 0.53 5.28 -17.81
CA LEU A 224 -0.75 4.77 -18.34
C LEU A 224 -1.87 5.81 -18.23
N ILE A 225 -1.84 6.66 -17.19
CA ILE A 225 -2.80 7.74 -16.99
C ILE A 225 -2.15 9.05 -17.39
N ASP A 226 -2.68 9.72 -18.40
CA ASP A 226 -2.27 11.02 -18.95
C ASP A 226 -0.77 11.12 -19.29
N GLY A 227 -0.10 9.97 -19.48
CA GLY A 227 1.35 9.93 -19.70
C GLY A 227 2.20 10.28 -18.49
N VAL A 228 1.62 10.43 -17.29
CA VAL A 228 2.35 10.83 -16.07
C VAL A 228 3.19 9.69 -15.54
N GLN A 229 4.50 9.89 -15.45
CA GLN A 229 5.47 8.93 -14.90
C GLN A 229 5.97 9.35 -13.51
N GLY A 230 5.07 9.76 -12.66
CA GLY A 230 5.35 10.24 -11.31
C GLY A 230 4.14 10.10 -10.40
N GLY A 231 4.24 10.74 -9.24
CA GLY A 231 3.18 10.73 -8.25
C GLY A 231 3.58 11.37 -6.94
N SER A 232 2.75 11.21 -5.93
CA SER A 232 2.99 11.69 -4.57
C SER A 232 2.69 10.60 -3.55
N ASN A 233 3.42 10.61 -2.43
CA ASN A 233 3.31 9.65 -1.33
C ASN A 233 3.15 10.41 -0.02
N TYR A 234 2.01 10.28 0.66
CA TYR A 234 1.83 10.78 2.01
C TYR A 234 1.85 9.61 2.99
N LEU A 235 2.84 9.61 3.90
CA LEU A 235 2.84 8.69 5.03
C LEU A 235 1.85 9.21 6.06
N SER A 236 0.85 8.42 6.40
CA SER A 236 -0.33 8.87 7.11
C SER A 236 -0.68 7.98 8.28
N VAL A 237 -1.24 8.59 9.32
CA VAL A 237 -1.81 7.92 10.49
C VAL A 237 -3.23 8.41 10.73
N GLY A 238 -4.10 7.52 11.16
CA GLY A 238 -5.51 7.86 11.35
C GLY A 238 -6.26 6.90 12.24
N ALA A 239 -7.56 7.18 12.36
CA ALA A 239 -8.49 6.33 13.10
C ALA A 239 -9.84 6.25 12.37
N ARG A 240 -10.56 5.14 12.59
CA ARG A 240 -11.92 4.91 12.09
C ARG A 240 -12.82 4.43 13.21
N PHE A 241 -14.09 4.74 13.03
CA PHE A 241 -15.17 4.31 13.89
C PHE A 241 -16.21 3.52 13.08
N VAL A 242 -16.66 2.39 13.62
CA VAL A 242 -17.72 1.54 13.04
C VAL A 242 -19.07 2.18 13.31
N ILE A 243 -19.87 2.41 12.27
CA ILE A 243 -21.27 2.83 12.37
C ILE A 243 -22.12 1.56 12.18
N GLN A 244 -22.94 1.26 13.15
CA GLN A 244 -23.91 0.17 13.12
C GLN A 244 -25.26 0.63 12.58
#